data_a361930967289d51a5cf526e3d2d9557
#
_entry.id   a361930967289d51a5cf526e3d2d9557
#
_cell.length_a   1.000
_cell.length_b   1.000
_cell.length_c   1.000
_cell.angle_alpha   90.00
_cell.angle_beta   90.00
_cell.angle_gamma   90.00
#
_symmetry.space_group_name_H-M   'P 1'
#
loop_
_entity.id
_entity.type
_entity.pdbx_description
1 polymer ?
#
loop_
_entity_poly.entity_id
_entity_poly.type
_entity_poly.pdbx_seq_one_letter_code
_entity_poly.pdbx_strand_id
1 'polypeptide(L)'
;MAATIKDVAKLAGVSVATVSRAVSGKVVSHELKSKVEEAILATGYRPNLAARRLRGHSNDMIGLIIADIRNPFFTRFARAIDDIAKTKNQHVILCNTDENFEQEKTYLDLMEEENVAGIILSPTLLRSGKHITSRKTRPEKLQRPLVLVDRTPDEMIYDSVLIDNHAAAQKLVHHLYENGRKNILCLYGADSRTGFERQKGFDEAIRALHLSGESIAVKHGKDNLAKSLKNALAKNPDSDALILTNGVLALKAAAFLNKAGIVVPDQLAFAAFDDEAWMELVFNGITTIAQPVGDIAREAYHCLMERLENPLKPVRQTVLKSKLIVRGSTLKARMRQI
;
A
#
# COMPACT_ATOMS: atom_id res chain seq x y z
N MET A 1 34.05 7.72 -26.93
CA MET A 1 32.85 8.60 -26.82
C MET A 1 31.63 7.73 -27.06
N ALA A 2 30.56 7.96 -26.34
CA ALA A 2 29.29 7.24 -26.56
C ALA A 2 28.70 7.64 -27.94
N ALA A 3 28.22 6.66 -28.72
CA ALA A 3 27.58 6.92 -29.99
C ALA A 3 26.33 7.78 -29.85
N THR A 4 26.12 8.68 -30.77
CA THR A 4 24.99 9.63 -30.80
C THR A 4 23.98 9.25 -31.87
N ILE A 5 22.76 9.80 -31.78
CA ILE A 5 21.73 9.63 -32.82
C ILE A 5 22.20 10.13 -34.20
N LYS A 6 23.13 11.09 -34.24
CA LYS A 6 23.72 11.60 -35.49
C LYS A 6 24.64 10.55 -36.12
N ASP A 7 25.37 9.75 -35.33
CA ASP A 7 26.23 8.69 -35.82
C ASP A 7 25.41 7.56 -36.43
N VAL A 8 24.29 7.18 -35.78
CA VAL A 8 23.31 6.23 -36.34
C VAL A 8 22.73 6.74 -37.65
N ALA A 9 22.30 7.99 -37.71
CA ALA A 9 21.74 8.59 -38.93
C ALA A 9 22.73 8.58 -40.08
N LYS A 10 23.99 8.91 -39.79
CA LYS A 10 25.09 8.88 -40.78
C LYS A 10 25.36 7.46 -41.29
N LEU A 11 25.41 6.48 -40.40
CA LEU A 11 25.66 5.08 -40.77
C LEU A 11 24.49 4.46 -41.54
N ALA A 12 23.26 4.73 -41.14
CA ALA A 12 22.03 4.25 -41.81
C ALA A 12 21.71 4.99 -43.11
N GLY A 13 22.42 6.07 -43.42
CA GLY A 13 22.13 6.90 -44.62
C GLY A 13 20.75 7.59 -44.59
N VAL A 14 20.25 7.94 -43.39
CA VAL A 14 18.91 8.55 -43.21
C VAL A 14 18.97 9.83 -42.37
N SER A 15 17.89 10.58 -42.33
CA SER A 15 17.82 11.77 -41.47
C SER A 15 17.75 11.39 -39.97
N VAL A 16 18.22 12.29 -39.11
CA VAL A 16 18.05 12.16 -37.63
C VAL A 16 16.58 12.02 -37.26
N ALA A 17 15.68 12.69 -38.00
CA ALA A 17 14.23 12.57 -37.80
C ALA A 17 13.72 11.16 -38.11
N THR A 18 14.27 10.51 -39.17
CA THR A 18 13.93 9.11 -39.52
C THR A 18 14.40 8.14 -38.44
N VAL A 19 15.64 8.29 -37.95
CA VAL A 19 16.14 7.49 -36.81
C VAL A 19 15.26 7.69 -35.58
N SER A 20 14.92 8.93 -35.25
CA SER A 20 14.05 9.25 -34.10
C SER A 20 12.67 8.61 -34.22
N ARG A 21 12.07 8.59 -35.43
CA ARG A 21 10.78 7.91 -35.68
C ARG A 21 10.89 6.40 -35.54
N ALA A 22 11.89 5.78 -36.11
CA ALA A 22 12.13 4.35 -36.05
C ALA A 22 12.32 3.90 -34.58
N VAL A 23 13.17 4.61 -33.82
CA VAL A 23 13.46 4.32 -32.39
C VAL A 23 12.22 4.54 -31.50
N SER A 24 11.31 5.48 -31.87
CA SER A 24 10.09 5.75 -31.11
C SER A 24 8.88 4.93 -31.53
N GLY A 25 9.06 3.93 -32.41
CA GLY A 25 7.97 3.05 -32.85
C GLY A 25 6.94 3.73 -33.78
N LYS A 26 7.24 4.94 -34.27
CA LYS A 26 6.38 5.61 -35.25
C LYS A 26 6.56 4.98 -36.63
N VAL A 27 5.51 5.12 -37.49
CA VAL A 27 5.49 4.51 -38.82
C VAL A 27 6.67 5.01 -39.64
N VAL A 28 7.51 4.09 -40.06
CA VAL A 28 8.57 4.21 -41.09
C VAL A 28 8.48 2.99 -42.00
N SER A 29 8.97 3.08 -43.21
CA SER A 29 8.99 1.90 -44.08
C SER A 29 9.87 0.78 -43.50
N HIS A 30 9.54 -0.47 -43.80
CA HIS A 30 10.27 -1.64 -43.31
C HIS A 30 11.75 -1.57 -43.63
N GLU A 31 12.09 -1.14 -44.85
CA GLU A 31 13.48 -0.97 -45.32
C GLU A 31 14.26 0.05 -44.45
N LEU A 32 13.67 1.22 -44.17
CA LEU A 32 14.28 2.26 -43.35
C LEU A 32 14.44 1.80 -41.91
N LYS A 33 13.47 1.03 -41.41
CA LYS A 33 13.54 0.46 -40.04
C LYS A 33 14.71 -0.52 -39.91
N SER A 34 14.87 -1.45 -40.87
CA SER A 34 15.98 -2.40 -40.88
C SER A 34 17.34 -1.70 -40.92
N LYS A 35 17.54 -0.72 -41.83
CA LYS A 35 18.78 0.08 -41.90
C LYS A 35 19.11 0.79 -40.59
N VAL A 36 18.10 1.32 -39.90
CA VAL A 36 18.29 2.00 -38.60
C VAL A 36 18.64 0.99 -37.50
N GLU A 37 17.99 -0.16 -37.45
CA GLU A 37 18.27 -1.21 -36.48
C GLU A 37 19.69 -1.77 -36.62
N GLU A 38 20.14 -2.04 -37.85
CA GLU A 38 21.51 -2.45 -38.16
C GLU A 38 22.53 -1.38 -37.72
N ALA A 39 22.27 -0.11 -38.00
CA ALA A 39 23.13 0.99 -37.61
C ALA A 39 23.22 1.17 -36.08
N ILE A 40 22.10 0.94 -35.37
CA ILE A 40 22.07 0.97 -33.90
C ILE A 40 22.93 -0.14 -33.33
N LEU A 41 22.82 -1.36 -33.87
CA LEU A 41 23.64 -2.49 -33.44
C LEU A 41 25.13 -2.23 -33.70
N ALA A 42 25.48 -1.73 -34.91
CA ALA A 42 26.88 -1.48 -35.30
C ALA A 42 27.51 -0.32 -34.50
N THR A 43 26.75 0.70 -34.15
CA THR A 43 27.26 1.85 -33.38
C THR A 43 27.23 1.64 -31.85
N GLY A 44 26.52 0.63 -31.38
CA GLY A 44 26.21 0.47 -29.95
C GLY A 44 25.40 1.63 -29.34
N TYR A 45 24.70 2.39 -30.17
CA TYR A 45 23.89 3.51 -29.74
C TYR A 45 22.77 3.05 -28.80
N ARG A 46 22.70 3.66 -27.65
CA ARG A 46 21.57 3.50 -26.72
C ARG A 46 20.73 4.79 -26.74
N PRO A 47 19.42 4.71 -27.06
CA PRO A 47 18.57 5.86 -27.00
C PRO A 47 18.66 6.53 -25.63
N ASN A 48 18.99 7.81 -25.61
CA ASN A 48 19.00 8.58 -24.38
C ASN A 48 17.55 8.90 -23.96
N LEU A 49 17.10 8.22 -22.92
CA LEU A 49 15.74 8.40 -22.37
C LEU A 49 15.50 9.86 -21.93
N ALA A 50 16.51 10.54 -21.39
CA ALA A 50 16.41 11.95 -21.01
C ALA A 50 16.18 12.85 -22.24
N ALA A 51 16.87 12.59 -23.37
CA ALA A 51 16.65 13.33 -24.61
C ALA A 51 15.28 13.01 -25.26
N ARG A 52 14.71 11.84 -24.98
CA ARG A 52 13.36 11.43 -25.42
C ARG A 52 12.29 12.15 -24.60
N ARG A 53 12.50 12.32 -23.29
CA ARG A 53 11.66 13.07 -22.37
C ARG A 53 11.56 14.57 -22.75
N LEU A 54 12.68 15.19 -23.15
CA LEU A 54 12.73 16.60 -23.60
C LEU A 54 11.91 16.90 -24.87
N ARG A 55 11.52 15.87 -25.63
CA ARG A 55 10.76 16.01 -26.89
C ARG A 55 9.25 15.79 -26.75
N GLY A 56 8.70 15.85 -25.52
CA GLY A 56 7.26 15.81 -25.28
C GLY A 56 6.59 14.45 -25.52
N HIS A 57 7.35 13.35 -25.46
CA HIS A 57 6.75 12.02 -25.41
C HIS A 57 6.19 11.80 -24.00
N SER A 58 4.97 11.28 -23.91
CA SER A 58 4.30 10.93 -22.65
C SER A 58 5.28 10.21 -21.74
N ASN A 59 5.35 10.65 -20.50
CA ASN A 59 6.21 10.02 -19.53
C ASN A 59 5.60 8.65 -19.18
N ASP A 60 6.25 7.57 -19.60
CA ASP A 60 5.78 6.21 -19.40
C ASP A 60 6.10 5.70 -17.96
N MET A 61 6.47 6.61 -17.03
CA MET A 61 6.80 6.27 -15.65
C MET A 61 5.75 6.77 -14.67
N ILE A 62 5.38 5.92 -13.72
CA ILE A 62 4.50 6.22 -12.59
C ILE A 62 5.31 6.15 -11.31
N GLY A 63 5.20 7.17 -10.47
CA GLY A 63 5.74 7.14 -9.11
C GLY A 63 4.82 6.36 -8.18
N LEU A 64 5.36 5.40 -7.46
CA LEU A 64 4.65 4.67 -6.40
C LEU A 64 5.41 4.83 -5.10
N ILE A 65 4.86 5.59 -4.17
CA ILE A 65 5.47 5.86 -2.87
C ILE A 65 4.65 5.14 -1.80
N ILE A 66 5.26 4.16 -1.14
CA ILE A 66 4.64 3.33 -0.11
C ILE A 66 5.23 3.59 1.27
N ALA A 67 4.44 3.28 2.31
CA ALA A 67 4.83 3.59 3.68
C ALA A 67 5.86 2.60 4.26
N ASP A 68 5.70 1.29 4.05
CA ASP A 68 6.63 0.26 4.58
C ASP A 68 6.61 -1.00 3.71
N ILE A 69 7.69 -1.26 2.98
CA ILE A 69 7.85 -2.43 2.11
C ILE A 69 7.85 -3.77 2.88
N ARG A 70 8.12 -3.73 4.19
CA ARG A 70 8.05 -4.92 5.06
C ARG A 70 6.62 -5.36 5.35
N ASN A 71 5.65 -4.47 5.14
CA ASN A 71 4.24 -4.82 5.26
C ASN A 71 3.75 -5.45 3.96
N PRO A 72 3.34 -6.74 3.97
CA PRO A 72 2.88 -7.45 2.77
C PRO A 72 1.69 -6.81 2.05
N PHE A 73 0.88 -5.99 2.73
CA PHE A 73 -0.14 -5.18 2.06
C PHE A 73 0.49 -4.33 0.96
N PHE A 74 1.55 -3.58 1.27
CA PHE A 74 2.19 -2.68 0.30
C PHE A 74 2.96 -3.44 -0.79
N THR A 75 3.57 -4.59 -0.50
CA THR A 75 4.24 -5.40 -1.54
C THR A 75 3.25 -5.98 -2.53
N ARG A 76 2.08 -6.47 -2.06
CA ARG A 76 0.98 -6.93 -2.93
C ARG A 76 0.39 -5.77 -3.74
N PHE A 77 0.23 -4.60 -3.12
CA PHE A 77 -0.25 -3.40 -3.78
C PHE A 77 0.71 -2.95 -4.89
N ALA A 78 2.02 -2.85 -4.58
CA ALA A 78 3.05 -2.49 -5.54
C ALA A 78 3.08 -3.48 -6.72
N ARG A 79 2.99 -4.78 -6.45
CA ARG A 79 2.90 -5.81 -7.49
C ARG A 79 1.68 -5.60 -8.38
N ALA A 80 0.52 -5.33 -7.81
CA ALA A 80 -0.71 -5.12 -8.58
C ALA A 80 -0.62 -3.87 -9.46
N ILE A 81 -0.04 -2.77 -8.96
CA ILE A 81 0.22 -1.55 -9.77
C ILE A 81 1.21 -1.83 -10.90
N ASP A 82 2.30 -2.55 -10.64
CA ASP A 82 3.31 -2.91 -11.65
C ASP A 82 2.70 -3.78 -12.77
N ASP A 83 1.87 -4.77 -12.40
CA ASP A 83 1.17 -5.61 -13.37
C ASP A 83 0.21 -4.81 -14.25
N ILE A 84 -0.53 -3.85 -13.69
CA ILE A 84 -1.41 -2.95 -14.46
C ILE A 84 -0.58 -2.05 -15.38
N ALA A 85 0.46 -1.40 -14.86
CA ALA A 85 1.33 -0.48 -15.62
C ALA A 85 1.96 -1.18 -16.82
N LYS A 86 2.44 -2.42 -16.66
CA LYS A 86 3.00 -3.24 -17.75
C LYS A 86 2.02 -3.44 -18.91
N THR A 87 0.72 -3.64 -18.63
CA THR A 87 -0.29 -3.79 -19.69
C THR A 87 -0.46 -2.53 -20.54
N LYS A 88 0.00 -1.38 -20.01
CA LYS A 88 -0.05 -0.06 -20.66
C LYS A 88 1.31 0.42 -21.15
N ASN A 89 2.33 -0.45 -21.18
CA ASN A 89 3.72 -0.12 -21.48
C ASN A 89 4.28 1.01 -20.60
N GLN A 90 3.86 1.06 -19.35
CA GLN A 90 4.38 1.99 -18.34
C GLN A 90 5.28 1.26 -17.35
N HIS A 91 6.14 2.03 -16.69
CA HIS A 91 7.09 1.56 -15.69
C HIS A 91 6.79 2.19 -14.34
N VAL A 92 7.08 1.47 -13.26
CA VAL A 92 6.86 1.95 -11.90
C VAL A 92 8.20 2.28 -11.23
N ILE A 93 8.32 3.49 -10.68
CA ILE A 93 9.39 3.85 -9.76
C ILE A 93 8.84 3.66 -8.35
N LEU A 94 9.33 2.62 -7.65
CA LEU A 94 8.91 2.31 -6.29
C LEU A 94 9.83 2.98 -5.27
N CYS A 95 9.25 3.78 -4.36
CA CYS A 95 9.93 4.39 -3.22
C CYS A 95 9.28 3.96 -1.90
N ASN A 96 10.11 3.74 -0.88
CA ASN A 96 9.68 3.32 0.45
C ASN A 96 10.03 4.38 1.48
N THR A 97 9.03 4.98 2.15
CA THR A 97 9.27 6.06 3.11
C THR A 97 9.67 5.58 4.51
N ASP A 98 9.41 4.32 4.84
CA ASP A 98 9.59 3.75 6.17
C ASP A 98 8.87 4.57 7.27
N GLU A 99 7.66 5.06 6.96
CA GLU A 99 6.84 5.95 7.81
C GLU A 99 7.60 7.26 8.19
N ASN A 100 8.58 7.69 7.37
CA ASN A 100 9.37 8.88 7.58
C ASN A 100 8.89 10.01 6.68
N PHE A 101 8.46 11.11 7.28
CA PHE A 101 7.91 12.27 6.60
C PHE A 101 8.95 13.01 5.73
N GLU A 102 10.18 13.19 6.22
CA GLU A 102 11.24 13.86 5.43
C GLU A 102 11.63 13.00 4.21
N GLN A 103 11.59 11.68 4.36
CA GLN A 103 11.83 10.77 3.25
C GLN A 103 10.70 10.84 2.20
N GLU A 104 9.44 10.95 2.65
CA GLU A 104 8.29 11.15 1.75
C GLU A 104 8.47 12.42 0.90
N LYS A 105 8.85 13.54 1.54
CA LYS A 105 9.13 14.80 0.85
C LYS A 105 10.24 14.63 -0.19
N THR A 106 11.35 14.02 0.19
CA THR A 106 12.48 13.76 -0.72
C THR A 106 12.03 12.94 -1.94
N TYR A 107 11.18 11.95 -1.76
CA TYR A 107 10.68 11.13 -2.87
C TYR A 107 9.65 11.88 -3.73
N LEU A 108 8.84 12.76 -3.17
CA LEU A 108 7.95 13.62 -3.97
C LEU A 108 8.77 14.58 -4.85
N ASP A 109 9.82 15.19 -4.31
CA ASP A 109 10.75 16.03 -5.07
C ASP A 109 11.43 15.21 -6.19
N LEU A 110 11.90 14.00 -5.90
CA LEU A 110 12.47 13.08 -6.88
C LEU A 110 11.48 12.75 -8.02
N MET A 111 10.21 12.50 -7.71
CA MET A 111 9.19 12.23 -8.74
C MET A 111 8.96 13.43 -9.65
N GLU A 112 9.03 14.65 -9.12
CA GLU A 112 8.97 15.86 -9.94
C GLU A 112 10.20 15.99 -10.84
N GLU A 113 11.41 15.78 -10.31
CA GLU A 113 12.68 15.83 -11.05
C GLU A 113 12.72 14.76 -12.15
N GLU A 114 12.30 13.53 -11.85
CA GLU A 114 12.18 12.44 -12.81
C GLU A 114 11.04 12.63 -13.80
N ASN A 115 10.22 13.66 -13.59
CA ASN A 115 9.15 14.04 -14.49
C ASN A 115 8.15 12.89 -14.75
N VAL A 116 7.78 12.14 -13.68
CA VAL A 116 6.83 11.01 -13.81
C VAL A 116 5.46 11.47 -14.33
N ALA A 117 4.70 10.58 -14.96
CA ALA A 117 3.35 10.93 -15.45
C ALA A 117 2.42 11.33 -14.30
N GLY A 118 2.50 10.61 -13.20
CA GLY A 118 1.74 10.89 -12.00
C GLY A 118 2.21 10.01 -10.84
N ILE A 119 1.66 10.24 -9.67
CA ILE A 119 2.12 9.65 -8.40
C ILE A 119 0.96 8.96 -7.69
N ILE A 120 1.19 7.73 -7.22
CA ILE A 120 0.33 7.04 -6.26
C ILE A 120 1.09 7.01 -4.93
N LEU A 121 0.48 7.53 -3.86
CA LEU A 121 1.12 7.73 -2.56
C LEU A 121 0.29 7.12 -1.43
N SER A 122 0.91 6.29 -0.60
CA SER A 122 0.42 6.04 0.76
C SER A 122 1.09 7.02 1.72
N PRO A 123 0.41 8.11 2.14
CA PRO A 123 1.08 9.21 2.83
C PRO A 123 1.48 8.83 4.24
N THR A 124 2.63 9.33 4.68
CA THR A 124 3.06 9.27 6.08
C THR A 124 2.23 10.24 6.92
N LEU A 125 1.31 9.71 7.69
CA LEU A 125 0.43 10.49 8.55
C LEU A 125 0.71 10.15 10.00
N LEU A 126 1.54 10.98 10.65
CA LEU A 126 1.82 10.85 12.06
C LEU A 126 0.63 11.31 12.91
N ARG A 127 0.33 10.56 13.95
CA ARG A 127 -0.58 10.98 14.99
C ARG A 127 0.12 11.94 15.95
N SER A 128 0.45 13.13 15.53
CA SER A 128 0.71 14.22 16.47
C SER A 128 -0.64 14.89 16.78
N GLY A 129 -1.14 14.75 18.00
CA GLY A 129 -2.51 15.07 18.44
C GLY A 129 -3.02 16.49 18.22
N LYS A 130 -2.42 17.28 17.35
CA LYS A 130 -2.87 18.64 17.06
C LYS A 130 -2.83 19.09 15.61
N HIS A 131 -2.09 18.52 14.71
CA HIS A 131 -2.11 18.96 13.30
C HIS A 131 -1.51 17.90 12.39
N ILE A 132 -2.35 17.18 11.65
CA ILE A 132 -1.96 16.64 10.36
C ILE A 132 -1.92 17.85 9.43
N THR A 133 -0.83 18.58 9.43
CA THR A 133 -0.66 19.75 8.58
C THR A 133 -0.19 19.30 7.20
N SER A 134 -1.10 18.69 6.45
CA SER A 134 -0.86 18.31 5.06
C SER A 134 -0.51 19.46 4.14
N ARG A 135 -0.91 20.67 4.45
CA ARG A 135 -0.62 21.87 3.64
C ARG A 135 0.78 22.45 3.80
N LYS A 136 1.44 22.33 4.97
CA LYS A 136 2.76 22.95 5.22
C LYS A 136 3.94 22.11 4.78
N THR A 137 3.73 20.88 4.38
CA THR A 137 4.79 19.89 4.25
C THR A 137 4.88 19.24 2.86
N ARG A 138 3.97 19.56 1.96
CA ARG A 138 4.11 19.19 0.55
C ARG A 138 4.91 20.26 -0.19
N PRO A 139 5.66 19.87 -1.22
CA PRO A 139 6.24 20.85 -2.12
C PRO A 139 5.13 21.80 -2.57
N GLU A 140 5.29 23.09 -2.33
CA GLU A 140 4.34 24.12 -2.79
C GLU A 140 4.10 24.08 -4.30
N LYS A 141 4.81 23.19 -5.00
CA LYS A 141 4.90 23.08 -6.46
C LYS A 141 4.71 21.66 -6.99
N LEU A 142 3.97 20.77 -6.27
CA LEU A 142 3.68 19.46 -6.87
C LEU A 142 2.79 19.67 -8.11
N GLN A 143 3.41 19.52 -9.29
CA GLN A 143 2.73 19.71 -10.58
C GLN A 143 2.14 18.39 -11.11
N ARG A 144 2.63 17.26 -10.58
CA ARG A 144 2.18 15.93 -11.02
C ARG A 144 0.86 15.55 -10.38
N PRO A 145 -0.04 14.94 -11.14
CA PRO A 145 -1.25 14.32 -10.60
C PRO A 145 -0.90 13.35 -9.47
N LEU A 146 -1.67 13.42 -8.38
CA LEU A 146 -1.44 12.63 -7.18
C LEU A 146 -2.73 11.94 -6.75
N VAL A 147 -2.64 10.63 -6.50
CA VAL A 147 -3.71 9.82 -5.90
C VAL A 147 -3.21 9.22 -4.58
N LEU A 148 -3.99 9.37 -3.53
CA LEU A 148 -3.70 8.81 -2.21
C LEU A 148 -4.31 7.42 -2.06
N VAL A 149 -3.61 6.54 -1.36
CA VAL A 149 -4.09 5.18 -1.05
C VAL A 149 -3.88 4.83 0.41
N ASP A 150 -4.68 3.88 0.92
CA ASP A 150 -4.62 3.34 2.29
C ASP A 150 -5.02 4.35 3.36
N ARG A 151 -4.57 5.58 3.26
CA ARG A 151 -4.83 6.67 4.21
C ARG A 151 -4.91 8.03 3.51
N THR A 152 -5.62 8.97 4.12
CA THR A 152 -5.76 10.34 3.63
C THR A 152 -5.76 11.33 4.80
N PRO A 153 -5.30 12.59 4.59
CA PRO A 153 -5.55 13.68 5.54
C PRO A 153 -7.06 13.92 5.69
N ASP A 154 -7.43 14.64 6.76
CA ASP A 154 -8.84 14.98 6.99
C ASP A 154 -9.40 15.90 5.90
N GLU A 155 -8.56 16.72 5.26
CA GLU A 155 -8.94 17.56 4.13
C GLU A 155 -8.88 16.79 2.81
N MET A 156 -9.99 16.73 2.08
CA MET A 156 -10.08 16.10 0.75
C MET A 156 -9.50 17.02 -0.34
N ILE A 157 -8.19 17.06 -0.48
CA ILE A 157 -7.50 17.87 -1.50
C ILE A 157 -6.94 17.06 -2.67
N TYR A 158 -7.01 15.72 -2.58
CA TYR A 158 -6.53 14.78 -3.60
C TYR A 158 -7.49 13.61 -3.76
N ASP A 159 -7.52 13.04 -4.95
CA ASP A 159 -8.20 11.75 -5.14
C ASP A 159 -7.64 10.73 -4.18
N SER A 160 -8.51 9.90 -3.62
CA SER A 160 -8.09 8.88 -2.68
C SER A 160 -8.88 7.58 -2.82
N VAL A 161 -8.18 6.45 -2.61
CA VAL A 161 -8.77 5.12 -2.61
C VAL A 161 -8.47 4.45 -1.27
N LEU A 162 -9.50 4.19 -0.49
CA LEU A 162 -9.45 3.77 0.90
C LEU A 162 -10.33 2.54 1.13
N ILE A 163 -10.20 1.95 2.32
CA ILE A 163 -11.24 1.10 2.92
C ILE A 163 -11.84 1.81 4.15
N ASP A 164 -13.04 1.41 4.55
CA ASP A 164 -13.59 1.82 5.83
C ASP A 164 -12.94 1.02 6.96
N ASN A 165 -11.81 1.53 7.48
CA ASN A 165 -11.03 0.92 8.55
C ASN A 165 -11.80 0.83 9.86
N HIS A 166 -12.64 1.84 10.12
CA HIS A 166 -13.44 1.93 11.32
C HIS A 166 -14.52 0.83 11.33
N ALA A 167 -15.37 0.77 10.29
CA ALA A 167 -16.39 -0.28 10.16
C ALA A 167 -15.78 -1.69 10.08
N ALA A 168 -14.58 -1.83 9.47
CA ALA A 168 -13.87 -3.10 9.41
C ALA A 168 -13.47 -3.61 10.81
N ALA A 169 -13.01 -2.71 11.69
CA ALA A 169 -12.69 -3.08 13.08
C ALA A 169 -13.93 -3.45 13.88
N GLN A 170 -15.02 -2.68 13.73
CA GLN A 170 -16.31 -3.02 14.34
C GLN A 170 -16.77 -4.42 13.91
N LYS A 171 -16.65 -4.77 12.64
CA LYS A 171 -17.01 -6.09 12.11
C LYS A 171 -16.24 -7.23 12.79
N LEU A 172 -14.94 -7.07 13.10
CA LEU A 172 -14.18 -8.06 13.87
C LEU A 172 -14.68 -8.19 15.29
N VAL A 173 -14.97 -7.08 15.98
CA VAL A 173 -15.51 -7.11 17.35
C VAL A 173 -16.87 -7.80 17.38
N HIS A 174 -17.77 -7.47 16.45
CA HIS A 174 -19.08 -8.12 16.35
C HIS A 174 -18.94 -9.63 16.12
N HIS A 175 -18.03 -10.05 15.20
CA HIS A 175 -17.78 -11.48 14.98
C HIS A 175 -17.28 -12.19 16.24
N LEU A 176 -16.38 -11.59 17.01
CA LEU A 176 -15.89 -12.17 18.27
C LEU A 176 -17.02 -12.25 19.33
N TYR A 177 -17.83 -11.21 19.43
CA TYR A 177 -19.00 -11.17 20.32
C TYR A 177 -20.01 -12.29 19.99
N GLU A 178 -20.35 -12.47 18.71
CA GLU A 178 -21.24 -13.54 18.24
C GLU A 178 -20.68 -14.95 18.53
N ASN A 179 -19.37 -15.08 18.65
CA ASN A 179 -18.67 -16.30 19.07
C ASN A 179 -18.45 -16.39 20.58
N GLY A 180 -19.13 -15.54 21.38
CA GLY A 180 -19.17 -15.57 22.83
C GLY A 180 -17.93 -15.00 23.52
N ARG A 181 -17.11 -14.17 22.82
CA ARG A 181 -15.95 -13.49 23.40
C ARG A 181 -16.41 -12.16 24.03
N LYS A 182 -15.91 -11.87 25.23
CA LYS A 182 -16.37 -10.73 26.03
C LYS A 182 -15.25 -9.81 26.53
N ASN A 183 -14.01 -10.33 26.59
CA ASN A 183 -12.85 -9.60 27.11
C ASN A 183 -11.77 -9.50 26.02
N ILE A 184 -11.85 -8.45 25.20
CA ILE A 184 -11.10 -8.38 23.95
C ILE A 184 -9.94 -7.38 24.08
N LEU A 185 -8.73 -7.80 23.76
CA LEU A 185 -7.57 -6.93 23.60
C LEU A 185 -7.39 -6.54 22.13
N CYS A 186 -6.98 -5.30 21.88
CA CYS A 186 -6.62 -4.82 20.55
C CYS A 186 -5.23 -4.19 20.56
N LEU A 187 -4.28 -4.72 19.78
CA LEU A 187 -2.99 -4.08 19.56
C LEU A 187 -2.98 -3.36 18.21
N TYR A 188 -2.66 -2.07 18.23
CA TYR A 188 -2.69 -1.22 17.05
C TYR A 188 -1.38 -0.43 16.85
N GLY A 189 -1.05 -0.12 15.59
CA GLY A 189 0.09 0.73 15.25
C GLY A 189 -0.16 2.17 15.67
N ALA A 190 0.59 2.67 16.64
CA ALA A 190 0.41 4.00 17.24
C ALA A 190 0.76 5.13 16.26
N ASP A 191 1.68 4.88 15.33
CA ASP A 191 2.19 5.86 14.37
C ASP A 191 1.47 5.77 13.01
N SER A 192 0.39 4.96 12.92
CA SER A 192 -0.36 4.73 11.69
C SER A 192 -1.78 5.30 11.78
N ARG A 193 -2.19 6.10 10.79
CA ARG A 193 -3.56 6.62 10.67
C ARG A 193 -4.58 5.47 10.59
N THR A 194 -4.31 4.45 9.77
CA THR A 194 -5.18 3.28 9.64
C THR A 194 -5.27 2.50 10.94
N GLY A 195 -4.15 2.36 11.67
CA GLY A 195 -4.13 1.75 13.01
C GLY A 195 -5.04 2.50 13.99
N PHE A 196 -5.01 3.83 13.95
CA PHE A 196 -5.86 4.66 14.78
C PHE A 196 -7.34 4.57 14.43
N GLU A 197 -7.70 4.55 13.14
CA GLU A 197 -9.09 4.39 12.71
C GLU A 197 -9.65 3.02 13.12
N ARG A 198 -8.82 1.96 13.01
CA ARG A 198 -9.17 0.61 13.47
C ARG A 198 -9.34 0.55 14.99
N GLN A 199 -8.46 1.24 15.73
CA GLN A 199 -8.59 1.37 17.18
C GLN A 199 -9.89 2.09 17.59
N LYS A 200 -10.25 3.20 16.93
CA LYS A 200 -11.52 3.88 17.18
C LYS A 200 -12.72 2.97 16.94
N GLY A 201 -12.73 2.26 15.81
CA GLY A 201 -13.81 1.30 15.51
C GLY A 201 -13.91 0.19 16.55
N PHE A 202 -12.78 -0.32 17.02
CA PHE A 202 -12.72 -1.27 18.13
C PHE A 202 -13.34 -0.69 19.42
N ASP A 203 -12.87 0.48 19.88
CA ASP A 203 -13.32 1.09 21.14
C ASP A 203 -14.81 1.42 21.11
N GLU A 204 -15.33 1.86 19.95
CA GLU A 204 -16.77 2.12 19.80
C GLU A 204 -17.61 0.84 19.84
N ALA A 205 -17.15 -0.22 19.18
CA ALA A 205 -17.86 -1.51 19.23
C ALA A 205 -17.85 -2.14 20.63
N ILE A 206 -16.72 -2.06 21.35
CA ILE A 206 -16.61 -2.51 22.75
C ILE A 206 -17.64 -1.80 23.62
N ARG A 207 -17.76 -0.46 23.48
CA ARG A 207 -18.76 0.31 24.25
C ARG A 207 -20.20 -0.01 23.86
N ALA A 208 -20.47 -0.10 22.56
CA ALA A 208 -21.82 -0.36 22.03
C ALA A 208 -22.35 -1.74 22.44
N LEU A 209 -21.48 -2.73 22.56
CA LEU A 209 -21.82 -4.11 22.93
C LEU A 209 -21.67 -4.38 24.44
N HIS A 210 -21.34 -3.36 25.24
CA HIS A 210 -21.08 -3.48 26.69
C HIS A 210 -20.05 -4.57 27.03
N LEU A 211 -18.98 -4.67 26.21
CA LEU A 211 -17.87 -5.61 26.41
C LEU A 211 -16.76 -5.01 27.27
N SER A 212 -15.94 -5.87 27.83
CA SER A 212 -14.65 -5.49 28.40
C SER A 212 -13.58 -5.49 27.29
N GLY A 213 -12.75 -4.45 27.24
CA GLY A 213 -11.70 -4.41 26.23
C GLY A 213 -10.69 -3.29 26.48
N GLU A 214 -9.45 -3.52 26.02
CA GLU A 214 -8.37 -2.53 26.10
C GLU A 214 -7.66 -2.45 24.75
N SER A 215 -7.46 -1.22 24.26
CA SER A 215 -6.64 -0.95 23.07
C SER A 215 -5.23 -0.53 23.47
N ILE A 216 -4.21 -1.20 22.91
CA ILE A 216 -2.80 -1.06 23.28
C ILE A 216 -2.03 -0.55 22.07
N ALA A 217 -1.40 0.62 22.24
CA ALA A 217 -0.57 1.25 21.22
C ALA A 217 0.78 0.57 21.09
N VAL A 218 1.22 0.27 19.88
CA VAL A 218 2.54 -0.28 19.56
C VAL A 218 3.23 0.65 18.56
N LYS A 219 4.36 1.24 18.94
CA LYS A 219 5.14 2.14 18.08
C LYS A 219 6.00 1.37 17.10
N HIS A 220 6.01 1.83 15.85
CA HIS A 220 6.81 1.24 14.79
C HIS A 220 8.31 1.31 15.11
N GLY A 221 9.01 0.16 14.98
CA GLY A 221 10.47 0.08 15.14
C GLY A 221 11.00 0.36 16.56
N LYS A 222 10.15 0.80 17.50
CA LYS A 222 10.57 1.19 18.87
C LYS A 222 10.10 0.21 19.95
N ASP A 223 8.88 -0.33 19.82
CA ASP A 223 8.29 -1.18 20.83
C ASP A 223 8.55 -2.66 20.57
N ASN A 224 8.85 -3.39 21.62
CA ASN A 224 8.89 -4.84 21.58
C ASN A 224 7.46 -5.38 21.78
N LEU A 225 6.81 -5.78 20.68
CA LEU A 225 5.43 -6.29 20.72
C LEU A 225 5.26 -7.45 21.69
N ALA A 226 6.22 -8.38 21.76
CA ALA A 226 6.14 -9.52 22.68
C ALA A 226 6.08 -9.07 24.14
N LYS A 227 6.85 -8.03 24.52
CA LYS A 227 6.80 -7.42 25.86
C LYS A 227 5.47 -6.72 26.11
N SER A 228 4.99 -5.94 25.13
CA SER A 228 3.71 -5.23 25.22
C SER A 228 2.55 -6.23 25.38
N LEU A 229 2.53 -7.30 24.58
CA LEU A 229 1.50 -8.33 24.65
C LEU A 229 1.56 -9.12 25.96
N LYS A 230 2.76 -9.49 26.41
CA LYS A 230 2.94 -10.15 27.72
C LYS A 230 2.40 -9.31 28.88
N ASN A 231 2.72 -8.01 28.88
CA ASN A 231 2.24 -7.09 29.92
C ASN A 231 0.71 -6.92 29.85
N ALA A 232 0.16 -6.81 28.63
CA ALA A 232 -1.28 -6.68 28.41
C ALA A 232 -2.05 -7.89 28.93
N LEU A 233 -1.60 -9.11 28.59
CA LEU A 233 -2.21 -10.36 29.08
C LEU A 233 -2.07 -10.52 30.59
N ALA A 234 -0.93 -10.12 31.18
CA ALA A 234 -0.76 -10.14 32.63
C ALA A 234 -1.67 -9.16 33.38
N LYS A 235 -1.92 -7.98 32.80
CA LYS A 235 -2.84 -6.96 33.33
C LYS A 235 -4.31 -7.37 33.17
N ASN A 236 -4.63 -8.12 32.12
CA ASN A 236 -5.97 -8.54 31.76
C ASN A 236 -6.05 -10.08 31.65
N PRO A 237 -5.96 -10.81 32.80
CA PRO A 237 -5.87 -12.26 32.80
C PRO A 237 -7.13 -12.96 32.25
N ASP A 238 -8.28 -12.29 32.31
CA ASP A 238 -9.56 -12.80 31.79
C ASP A 238 -9.78 -12.54 30.29
N SER A 239 -8.74 -12.04 29.59
CA SER A 239 -8.86 -11.80 28.14
C SER A 239 -9.10 -13.11 27.38
N ASP A 240 -10.14 -13.12 26.55
CA ASP A 240 -10.59 -14.27 25.77
C ASP A 240 -10.43 -14.09 24.25
N ALA A 241 -10.06 -12.88 23.81
CA ALA A 241 -9.78 -12.59 22.41
C ALA A 241 -8.72 -11.51 22.22
N LEU A 242 -8.02 -11.58 21.08
CA LEU A 242 -6.98 -10.65 20.65
C LEU A 242 -7.19 -10.23 19.21
N ILE A 243 -7.22 -8.91 18.95
CA ILE A 243 -7.26 -8.32 17.61
C ILE A 243 -5.93 -7.61 17.33
N LEU A 244 -5.35 -7.89 16.16
CA LEU A 244 -4.15 -7.22 15.63
C LEU A 244 -4.54 -6.39 14.42
N THR A 245 -4.20 -5.09 14.44
CA THR A 245 -4.68 -4.16 13.42
C THR A 245 -3.87 -4.15 12.12
N ASN A 246 -2.85 -5.00 11.97
CA ASN A 246 -2.16 -5.25 10.69
C ASN A 246 -1.43 -6.59 10.70
N GLY A 247 -1.01 -7.07 9.51
CA GLY A 247 -0.33 -8.35 9.35
C GLY A 247 1.04 -8.43 10.02
N VAL A 248 1.78 -7.32 10.12
CA VAL A 248 3.09 -7.28 10.78
C VAL A 248 2.95 -7.52 12.29
N LEU A 249 1.97 -6.87 12.92
CA LEU A 249 1.65 -7.11 14.34
C LEU A 249 1.12 -8.54 14.53
N ALA A 250 0.28 -9.01 13.62
CA ALA A 250 -0.29 -10.36 13.68
C ALA A 250 0.79 -11.45 13.66
N LEU A 251 1.78 -11.34 12.76
CA LEU A 251 2.89 -12.30 12.66
C LEU A 251 3.70 -12.38 13.97
N LYS A 252 4.05 -11.21 14.51
CA LYS A 252 4.81 -11.13 15.78
C LYS A 252 4.00 -11.67 16.97
N ALA A 253 2.70 -11.38 17.01
CA ALA A 253 1.81 -11.89 18.06
C ALA A 253 1.62 -13.40 17.93
N ALA A 254 1.41 -13.94 16.73
CA ALA A 254 1.30 -15.38 16.51
C ALA A 254 2.56 -16.14 16.96
N ALA A 255 3.75 -15.60 16.64
CA ALA A 255 5.02 -16.17 17.07
C ALA A 255 5.14 -16.16 18.62
N PHE A 256 4.70 -15.07 19.28
CA PHE A 256 4.68 -14.98 20.74
C PHE A 256 3.72 -16.01 21.35
N LEU A 257 2.48 -16.09 20.88
CA LEU A 257 1.46 -17.02 21.41
C LEU A 257 1.90 -18.47 21.28
N ASN A 258 2.46 -18.83 20.11
CA ASN A 258 2.99 -20.17 19.87
C ASN A 258 4.14 -20.50 20.85
N LYS A 259 5.09 -19.57 21.05
CA LYS A 259 6.21 -19.75 22.01
C LYS A 259 5.74 -19.82 23.47
N ALA A 260 4.68 -19.09 23.80
CA ALA A 260 4.09 -19.09 25.16
C ALA A 260 3.19 -20.30 25.44
N GLY A 261 2.92 -21.14 24.42
CA GLY A 261 2.02 -22.31 24.54
C GLY A 261 0.55 -21.94 24.74
N ILE A 262 0.15 -20.73 24.34
CA ILE A 262 -1.25 -20.29 24.45
C ILE A 262 -2.08 -20.94 23.33
N VAL A 263 -3.11 -21.68 23.74
CA VAL A 263 -3.97 -22.44 22.81
C VAL A 263 -4.99 -21.51 22.16
N VAL A 264 -4.90 -21.37 20.83
CA VAL A 264 -5.83 -20.63 20.00
C VAL A 264 -6.76 -21.63 19.29
N PRO A 265 -8.08 -21.47 19.34
CA PRO A 265 -8.86 -20.36 19.93
C PRO A 265 -9.32 -20.58 21.39
N ASP A 266 -9.03 -21.74 22.00
CA ASP A 266 -9.70 -22.16 23.24
C ASP A 266 -9.38 -21.26 24.42
N GLN A 267 -8.09 -20.92 24.65
CA GLN A 267 -7.67 -19.98 25.68
C GLN A 267 -7.81 -18.52 25.22
N LEU A 268 -7.43 -18.24 23.97
CA LEU A 268 -7.44 -16.89 23.43
C LEU A 268 -7.81 -16.93 21.93
N ALA A 269 -8.97 -16.39 21.56
CA ALA A 269 -9.31 -16.21 20.16
C ALA A 269 -8.37 -15.20 19.51
N PHE A 270 -8.03 -15.39 18.23
CA PHE A 270 -7.08 -14.54 17.52
C PHE A 270 -7.68 -14.06 16.21
N ALA A 271 -7.78 -12.74 16.03
CA ALA A 271 -8.25 -12.12 14.79
C ALA A 271 -7.29 -11.02 14.33
N ALA A 272 -7.21 -10.79 13.01
CA ALA A 272 -6.26 -9.85 12.47
C ALA A 272 -6.83 -9.06 11.30
N PHE A 273 -6.08 -8.04 10.87
CA PHE A 273 -6.20 -7.40 9.58
C PHE A 273 -5.15 -7.95 8.63
N ASP A 274 -5.40 -7.75 7.35
CA ASP A 274 -4.59 -8.20 6.22
C ASP A 274 -4.60 -9.74 6.07
N ASP A 275 -5.07 -10.21 4.96
CA ASP A 275 -5.16 -11.65 4.70
C ASP A 275 -3.89 -12.12 4.00
N GLU A 276 -2.92 -12.62 4.78
CA GLU A 276 -1.63 -13.08 4.29
C GLU A 276 -1.57 -14.61 4.23
N ALA A 277 -0.84 -15.17 3.27
CA ALA A 277 -0.78 -16.60 3.02
C ALA A 277 -0.38 -17.43 4.27
N TRP A 278 0.54 -16.93 5.11
CA TRP A 278 0.96 -17.62 6.32
C TRP A 278 -0.18 -17.76 7.36
N MET A 279 -1.19 -16.88 7.29
CA MET A 279 -2.32 -16.88 8.23
C MET A 279 -3.21 -18.13 8.09
N GLU A 280 -3.16 -18.80 6.95
CA GLU A 280 -3.85 -20.07 6.76
C GLU A 280 -3.15 -21.26 7.43
N LEU A 281 -1.85 -21.12 7.72
CA LEU A 281 -1.00 -22.22 8.19
C LEU A 281 -0.97 -22.39 9.71
N VAL A 282 -1.46 -21.40 10.46
CA VAL A 282 -1.40 -21.41 11.94
C VAL A 282 -2.80 -21.27 12.55
N PHE A 283 -2.99 -21.81 13.74
CA PHE A 283 -4.22 -21.69 14.53
C PHE A 283 -5.50 -22.16 13.81
N ASN A 284 -5.40 -23.17 12.94
CA ASN A 284 -6.49 -23.62 12.05
C ASN A 284 -6.99 -22.51 11.11
N GLY A 285 -6.09 -21.64 10.71
CA GLY A 285 -6.35 -20.43 9.94
C GLY A 285 -6.78 -19.26 10.82
N ILE A 286 -6.19 -18.10 10.58
CA ILE A 286 -6.52 -16.85 11.30
C ILE A 286 -7.72 -16.16 10.65
N THR A 287 -8.73 -15.82 11.45
CA THR A 287 -9.84 -14.95 11.05
C THR A 287 -9.34 -13.54 10.78
N THR A 288 -9.63 -12.99 9.60
CA THR A 288 -9.06 -11.73 9.18
C THR A 288 -10.07 -10.80 8.50
N ILE A 289 -9.75 -9.50 8.52
CA ILE A 289 -10.29 -8.55 7.55
C ILE A 289 -9.34 -8.52 6.34
N ALA A 290 -9.82 -9.05 5.22
CA ALA A 290 -9.11 -8.99 3.94
C ALA A 290 -9.41 -7.67 3.22
N GLN A 291 -8.35 -6.92 2.91
CA GLN A 291 -8.44 -5.75 2.07
C GLN A 291 -8.46 -6.15 0.59
N PRO A 292 -9.28 -5.51 -0.27
CA PRO A 292 -9.34 -5.83 -1.69
C PRO A 292 -8.16 -5.18 -2.45
N VAL A 293 -6.94 -5.62 -2.19
CA VAL A 293 -5.69 -4.98 -2.66
C VAL A 293 -5.66 -4.78 -4.18
N GLY A 294 -6.11 -5.79 -4.94
CA GLY A 294 -6.19 -5.70 -6.39
C GLY A 294 -7.20 -4.66 -6.89
N ASP A 295 -8.34 -4.50 -6.17
CA ASP A 295 -9.34 -3.47 -6.51
C ASP A 295 -8.83 -2.08 -6.14
N ILE A 296 -8.15 -1.95 -4.99
CA ILE A 296 -7.50 -0.70 -4.58
C ILE A 296 -6.49 -0.27 -5.63
N ALA A 297 -5.66 -1.19 -6.13
CA ALA A 297 -4.66 -0.90 -7.16
C ALA A 297 -5.31 -0.47 -8.48
N ARG A 298 -6.34 -1.19 -8.95
CA ARG A 298 -7.06 -0.84 -10.18
C ARG A 298 -7.71 0.53 -10.09
N GLU A 299 -8.38 0.81 -8.99
CA GLU A 299 -9.06 2.08 -8.78
C GLU A 299 -8.07 3.25 -8.63
N ALA A 300 -6.97 3.07 -7.90
CA ALA A 300 -5.92 4.08 -7.77
C ALA A 300 -5.27 4.42 -9.13
N TYR A 301 -4.95 3.38 -9.91
CA TYR A 301 -4.42 3.57 -11.25
C TYR A 301 -5.43 4.28 -12.17
N HIS A 302 -6.70 3.86 -12.14
CA HIS A 302 -7.77 4.48 -12.92
C HIS A 302 -7.97 5.95 -12.55
N CYS A 303 -8.03 6.27 -11.26
CA CYS A 303 -8.09 7.64 -10.76
C CYS A 303 -6.93 8.49 -11.28
N LEU A 304 -5.71 7.93 -11.29
CA LEU A 304 -4.52 8.62 -11.77
C LEU A 304 -4.63 8.93 -13.27
N MET A 305 -5.04 7.95 -14.08
CA MET A 305 -5.21 8.14 -15.53
C MET A 305 -6.32 9.15 -15.85
N GLU A 306 -7.44 9.09 -15.15
CA GLU A 306 -8.51 10.08 -15.32
C GLU A 306 -8.06 11.49 -14.95
N ARG A 307 -7.23 11.64 -13.91
CA ARG A 307 -6.69 12.95 -13.49
C ARG A 307 -5.70 13.50 -14.52
N LEU A 308 -4.93 12.63 -15.19
CA LEU A 308 -4.06 13.00 -16.31
C LEU A 308 -4.84 13.52 -17.52
N GLU A 309 -5.95 12.85 -17.85
CA GLU A 309 -6.80 13.27 -18.97
C GLU A 309 -7.64 14.53 -18.65
N ASN A 310 -8.08 14.65 -17.40
CA ASN A 310 -8.97 15.71 -16.92
C ASN A 310 -8.46 16.35 -15.63
N PRO A 311 -7.45 17.23 -15.68
CA PRO A 311 -6.82 17.82 -14.48
C PRO A 311 -7.77 18.62 -13.59
N LEU A 312 -8.85 19.18 -14.16
CA LEU A 312 -9.83 20.02 -13.44
C LEU A 312 -11.03 19.24 -12.89
N LYS A 313 -11.07 17.91 -13.04
CA LYS A 313 -12.14 17.09 -12.48
C LYS A 313 -12.23 17.27 -10.96
N PRO A 314 -13.43 17.33 -10.34
CA PRO A 314 -13.57 17.37 -8.90
C PRO A 314 -12.83 16.23 -8.21
N VAL A 315 -12.24 16.50 -7.06
CA VAL A 315 -11.57 15.50 -6.23
C VAL A 315 -12.61 14.48 -5.74
N ARG A 316 -12.26 13.20 -5.77
CA ARG A 316 -13.12 12.13 -5.27
C ARG A 316 -12.41 11.24 -4.25
N GLN A 317 -13.18 10.72 -3.32
CA GLN A 317 -12.77 9.66 -2.42
C GLN A 317 -13.55 8.39 -2.74
N THR A 318 -12.85 7.32 -3.08
CA THR A 318 -13.43 5.99 -3.28
C THR A 318 -13.16 5.14 -2.05
N VAL A 319 -14.23 4.63 -1.42
CA VAL A 319 -14.11 3.74 -0.26
C VAL A 319 -14.56 2.34 -0.65
N LEU A 320 -13.61 1.40 -0.67
CA LEU A 320 -13.85 0.01 -1.05
C LEU A 320 -14.22 -0.84 0.17
N LYS A 321 -15.03 -1.87 -0.05
CA LYS A 321 -15.47 -2.77 1.02
C LYS A 321 -14.42 -3.84 1.30
N SER A 322 -14.01 -3.94 2.57
CA SER A 322 -13.22 -5.07 3.06
C SER A 322 -14.11 -6.29 3.33
N LYS A 323 -13.51 -7.49 3.31
CA LYS A 323 -14.20 -8.77 3.54
C LYS A 323 -13.73 -9.39 4.86
N LEU A 324 -14.66 -9.82 5.71
CA LEU A 324 -14.34 -10.68 6.83
C LEU A 324 -14.19 -12.13 6.31
N ILE A 325 -13.05 -12.75 6.58
CA ILE A 325 -12.75 -14.14 6.31
C ILE A 325 -12.69 -14.87 7.65
N VAL A 326 -13.69 -15.68 7.91
CA VAL A 326 -13.79 -16.45 9.15
C VAL A 326 -13.03 -17.76 9.01
N ARG A 327 -12.14 -18.04 9.97
CA ARG A 327 -11.34 -19.26 10.07
C ARG A 327 -11.31 -19.80 11.51
N GLY A 328 -10.55 -20.87 11.75
CA GLY A 328 -10.54 -21.62 13.01
C GLY A 328 -10.08 -20.83 14.24
N SER A 329 -9.26 -19.79 14.08
CA SER A 329 -8.66 -19.05 15.20
C SER A 329 -9.65 -18.28 16.10
N THR A 330 -10.91 -18.15 15.70
CA THR A 330 -11.96 -17.49 16.50
C THR A 330 -13.11 -18.40 16.86
N LEU A 331 -13.24 -19.56 16.21
CA LEU A 331 -14.32 -20.50 16.40
C LEU A 331 -13.98 -21.46 17.56
N LYS A 332 -14.80 -21.51 18.60
CA LYS A 332 -14.65 -22.54 19.64
C LYS A 332 -14.75 -23.92 18.98
N ALA A 333 -13.88 -24.84 19.38
CA ALA A 333 -14.02 -26.23 18.96
C ALA A 333 -15.45 -26.69 19.29
N ARG A 334 -16.21 -27.08 18.26
CA ARG A 334 -17.49 -27.78 18.52
C ARG A 334 -17.11 -28.97 19.41
N MET A 335 -17.69 -29.07 20.61
CA MET A 335 -17.63 -30.31 21.37
C MET A 335 -18.07 -31.40 20.39
N ARG A 336 -17.13 -32.26 20.00
CA ARG A 336 -17.48 -33.49 19.29
C ARG A 336 -18.35 -34.24 20.29
N GLN A 337 -19.66 -34.25 20.04
CA GLN A 337 -20.50 -35.26 20.66
C GLN A 337 -19.95 -36.59 20.18
N ILE A 338 -19.31 -37.31 21.11
CA ILE A 338 -18.91 -38.70 20.98
C ILE A 338 -20.18 -39.55 21.07
#